data_a36c1742983ac62a2d94bd6200903335
#
_entry.id   a36c1742983ac62a2d94bd6200903335
#
_cell.length_a   1.000
_cell.length_b   1.000
_cell.length_c   1.000
_cell.angle_alpha   90.00
_cell.angle_beta   90.00
_cell.angle_gamma   90.00
#
_symmetry.space_group_name_H-M   'P 1'
#
loop_
_entity.id
_entity.type
_entity.pdbx_description
1 polymer ?
#
loop_
_entity_poly.entity_id
_entity_poly.type
_entity_poly.pdbx_seq_one_letter_code
_entity_poly.pdbx_strand_id
1 'polypeptide(L)'
;MCGSEGPRRGWGRCAPSPLLLLSLLASAAPLGLLGEETRQVSLEVIPPGLDAPQNLLHIRAVGTNSTLHYVWSSVGPPAVLLVATDTPHSTLSVNWSLLLSPEPDGGLVVLPKDSIQFSSALVFTRVRRLGENQGGACAEQRVHPDSREGLKTGYGKQSLFEFDGANTSEGAEPPGEPYPPYSLAKFSWNNITDSLDPATLSATFRGRPTDDPTGAFANGSLTFRVQAFSGSGRPDQPPRLLHSADTCQLEVALVGASPRGNRSLFGLEVATLGQGPDCPLMQEQHSIDDEYAPAVFQVNQLLWGSLPSGFVQWRPVAFSQRQRGRESALPCQASPLHPSLAYLPQSPIVRAFFESHNNFCAFNLTFGASTGPGYWDAHYLSWSTLLGVGTPPLDTLSPLVLGIMAVALGAPGLMLLAGGVFLLLGHRQCSEYQPIN
;
A
#
# COMPACT_ATOMS: atom_id res chain seq x y z
N MET A 1 60.51 11.31 -75.09
CA MET A 1 61.16 10.37 -74.18
C MET A 1 60.51 10.53 -72.82
N CYS A 2 59.93 9.43 -72.31
CA CYS A 2 59.53 9.15 -70.93
C CYS A 2 58.79 10.23 -70.15
N GLY A 3 57.62 10.21 -69.94
CA GLY A 3 56.55 9.35 -69.38
C GLY A 3 56.73 8.99 -67.94
N SER A 4 56.03 9.62 -67.00
CA SER A 4 55.77 8.96 -65.72
C SER A 4 54.40 9.41 -65.20
N GLU A 5 53.48 8.49 -65.27
CA GLU A 5 52.15 8.56 -64.61
C GLU A 5 52.31 8.32 -63.14
N GLY A 6 51.71 9.19 -62.30
CA GLY A 6 51.55 8.98 -60.88
C GLY A 6 50.14 8.52 -60.57
N PRO A 7 49.93 7.65 -59.56
CA PRO A 7 48.63 7.01 -59.30
C PRO A 7 47.68 7.93 -58.53
N ARG A 8 46.47 8.03 -59.05
CA ARG A 8 45.31 8.66 -58.37
C ARG A 8 44.86 7.77 -57.22
N ARG A 9 44.96 8.27 -55.98
CA ARG A 9 44.34 7.66 -54.81
C ARG A 9 42.83 7.98 -54.79
N GLY A 10 42.02 6.99 -55.09
CA GLY A 10 40.58 7.05 -54.86
C GLY A 10 40.27 6.96 -53.36
N TRP A 11 39.63 7.96 -52.84
CA TRP A 11 39.02 7.92 -51.53
C TRP A 11 37.72 7.16 -51.59
N GLY A 12 37.73 5.91 -51.16
CA GLY A 12 36.54 5.13 -50.91
C GLY A 12 35.74 5.72 -49.75
N ARG A 13 34.57 6.23 -50.05
CA ARG A 13 33.56 6.56 -49.03
C ARG A 13 33.06 5.24 -48.42
N CYS A 14 33.51 4.90 -47.24
CA CYS A 14 32.86 3.88 -46.39
C CYS A 14 31.55 4.46 -45.90
N ALA A 15 30.44 4.18 -46.54
CA ALA A 15 29.13 4.35 -45.98
C ALA A 15 28.99 3.36 -44.80
N PRO A 16 28.56 3.77 -43.62
CA PRO A 16 28.31 2.82 -42.53
C PRO A 16 27.21 1.85 -42.97
N SER A 17 27.53 0.59 -42.90
CA SER A 17 26.62 -0.50 -43.26
C SER A 17 25.33 -0.40 -42.40
N PRO A 18 24.14 -0.50 -43.01
CA PRO A 18 22.87 -0.49 -42.27
C PRO A 18 22.73 -1.65 -41.27
N LEU A 19 23.60 -2.67 -41.39
CA LEU A 19 23.71 -3.76 -40.42
C LEU A 19 24.22 -3.35 -39.05
N LEU A 20 25.00 -2.26 -38.92
CA LEU A 20 25.46 -1.74 -37.62
C LEU A 20 24.34 -1.01 -36.88
N LEU A 21 23.40 -0.37 -37.56
CA LEU A 21 22.22 0.25 -36.95
C LEU A 21 21.21 -0.79 -36.48
N LEU A 22 21.07 -1.92 -37.21
CA LEU A 22 20.22 -3.04 -36.79
C LEU A 22 20.82 -3.77 -35.57
N SER A 23 22.13 -3.89 -35.46
CA SER A 23 22.77 -4.55 -34.31
C SER A 23 22.68 -3.73 -33.02
N LEU A 24 22.65 -2.38 -33.11
CA LEU A 24 22.40 -1.50 -31.96
C LEU A 24 20.94 -1.51 -31.50
N LEU A 25 20.00 -1.75 -32.42
CA LEU A 25 18.58 -1.93 -32.07
C LEU A 25 18.30 -3.33 -31.49
N ALA A 26 19.07 -4.34 -31.86
CA ALA A 26 18.93 -5.72 -31.35
C ALA A 26 19.54 -5.88 -29.95
N SER A 27 20.51 -5.06 -29.55
CA SER A 27 21.09 -5.09 -28.19
C SER A 27 20.28 -4.35 -27.14
N ALA A 28 19.21 -3.65 -27.54
CA ALA A 28 18.20 -3.08 -26.64
C ALA A 28 16.99 -4.00 -26.45
N ALA A 29 17.13 -5.32 -26.65
CA ALA A 29 16.12 -6.25 -26.21
C ALA A 29 16.03 -6.16 -24.68
N PRO A 30 14.86 -5.83 -24.11
CA PRO A 30 14.75 -5.75 -22.67
C PRO A 30 15.03 -7.13 -22.08
N LEU A 31 15.91 -7.16 -21.08
CA LEU A 31 16.09 -8.29 -20.16
C LEU A 31 14.80 -8.61 -19.35
N GLY A 32 13.63 -8.30 -19.88
CA GLY A 32 12.31 -8.49 -19.28
C GLY A 32 11.57 -9.76 -19.68
N LEU A 33 12.30 -10.79 -20.18
CA LEU A 33 11.80 -12.16 -20.31
C LEU A 33 12.32 -13.05 -19.16
N LEU A 34 12.57 -12.48 -17.98
CA LEU A 34 12.57 -13.25 -16.75
C LEU A 34 11.09 -13.58 -16.50
N GLY A 35 10.75 -14.85 -16.59
CA GLY A 35 9.39 -15.34 -16.45
C GLY A 35 8.75 -14.76 -15.18
N GLU A 36 7.59 -14.21 -15.36
CA GLU A 36 6.76 -13.67 -14.29
C GLU A 36 6.62 -14.74 -13.21
N GLU A 37 7.11 -14.45 -12.00
CA GLU A 37 7.12 -15.44 -10.93
C GLU A 37 5.67 -15.69 -10.50
N THR A 38 5.17 -16.89 -10.81
CA THR A 38 3.86 -17.31 -10.35
C THR A 38 4.02 -18.08 -9.04
N ARG A 39 3.06 -17.90 -8.11
CA ARG A 39 3.02 -18.64 -6.86
C ARG A 39 1.81 -19.55 -6.79
N GLN A 40 1.98 -20.67 -6.12
CA GLN A 40 0.85 -21.52 -5.75
C GLN A 40 0.23 -20.93 -4.47
N VAL A 41 -0.98 -20.40 -4.58
CA VAL A 41 -1.68 -19.74 -3.48
C VAL A 41 -2.77 -20.64 -2.92
N SER A 42 -2.82 -20.75 -1.60
CA SER A 42 -3.89 -21.44 -0.86
C SER A 42 -4.43 -20.55 0.23
N LEU A 43 -5.75 -20.63 0.47
CA LEU A 43 -6.46 -19.96 1.55
C LEU A 43 -7.00 -21.00 2.51
N GLU A 44 -6.79 -20.78 3.77
CA GLU A 44 -7.22 -21.70 4.83
C GLU A 44 -7.70 -20.87 6.03
N VAL A 45 -8.89 -21.19 6.53
CA VAL A 45 -9.36 -20.69 7.82
C VAL A 45 -8.85 -21.64 8.89
N ILE A 46 -8.02 -21.13 9.80
CA ILE A 46 -7.45 -21.95 10.87
C ILE A 46 -8.53 -22.20 11.91
N PRO A 47 -8.96 -23.47 12.06
CA PRO A 47 -10.05 -23.80 12.95
C PRO A 47 -9.65 -23.53 14.40
N PRO A 48 -10.57 -23.00 15.19
CA PRO A 48 -10.33 -22.83 16.61
C PRO A 48 -10.42 -24.16 17.35
N GLY A 49 -9.86 -24.17 18.56
CA GLY A 49 -10.31 -25.11 19.59
C GLY A 49 -11.78 -24.84 19.96
N LEU A 50 -12.39 -25.77 20.65
CA LEU A 50 -13.85 -25.89 20.88
C LEU A 50 -14.64 -24.63 21.30
N ASP A 51 -14.02 -23.52 21.72
CA ASP A 51 -14.70 -22.38 22.34
C ASP A 51 -14.24 -20.96 21.86
N ALA A 52 -13.51 -20.82 20.75
CA ALA A 52 -12.98 -19.53 20.37
C ALA A 52 -13.70 -18.87 19.17
N PRO A 53 -13.94 -17.54 19.19
CA PRO A 53 -14.36 -16.76 18.02
C PRO A 53 -13.19 -16.65 17.03
N GLN A 54 -13.39 -16.85 15.73
CA GLN A 54 -12.54 -17.73 14.97
C GLN A 54 -12.15 -17.20 13.61
N ASN A 55 -11.95 -15.93 13.50
CA ASN A 55 -11.55 -15.35 12.25
C ASN A 55 -10.03 -15.21 12.17
N LEU A 56 -9.37 -16.33 11.92
CA LEU A 56 -7.98 -16.40 11.56
C LEU A 56 -7.85 -17.03 10.18
N LEU A 57 -7.56 -16.21 9.19
CA LEU A 57 -7.35 -16.62 7.80
C LEU A 57 -5.85 -16.65 7.52
N HIS A 58 -5.38 -17.77 7.02
CA HIS A 58 -4.03 -17.94 6.52
C HIS A 58 -4.04 -18.05 5.01
N ILE A 59 -3.34 -17.13 4.36
CA ILE A 59 -3.04 -17.17 2.94
C ILE A 59 -1.58 -17.57 2.80
N ARG A 60 -1.33 -18.69 2.13
CA ARG A 60 0.02 -19.21 1.88
C ARG A 60 0.31 -19.14 0.39
N ALA A 61 1.33 -18.39 0.00
CA ALA A 61 1.77 -18.23 -1.38
C ALA A 61 3.17 -18.83 -1.55
N VAL A 62 3.25 -20.01 -2.18
CA VAL A 62 4.47 -20.80 -2.35
C VAL A 62 5.10 -20.48 -3.70
N GLY A 63 6.33 -19.99 -3.69
CA GLY A 63 7.21 -19.84 -4.85
C GLY A 63 8.20 -21.00 -4.96
N THR A 64 9.15 -20.89 -5.88
CA THR A 64 10.19 -21.91 -6.11
C THR A 64 11.10 -22.13 -4.91
N ASN A 65 11.55 -21.04 -4.26
CA ASN A 65 12.50 -21.07 -3.15
C ASN A 65 12.02 -20.27 -1.93
N SER A 66 10.77 -19.85 -1.89
CA SER A 66 10.26 -18.99 -0.84
C SER A 66 8.78 -19.22 -0.59
N THR A 67 8.31 -18.87 0.59
CA THR A 67 6.88 -18.85 0.91
C THR A 67 6.53 -17.53 1.58
N LEU A 68 5.39 -16.96 1.18
CA LEU A 68 4.79 -15.81 1.85
C LEU A 68 3.57 -16.28 2.65
N HIS A 69 3.51 -15.84 3.90
CA HIS A 69 2.39 -16.09 4.80
C HIS A 69 1.71 -14.77 5.11
N TYR A 70 0.45 -14.62 4.72
CA TYR A 70 -0.41 -13.53 5.14
C TYR A 70 -1.41 -14.08 6.15
N VAL A 71 -1.30 -13.65 7.39
CA VAL A 71 -2.20 -14.09 8.47
C VAL A 71 -3.12 -12.95 8.84
N TRP A 72 -4.39 -13.06 8.47
CA TRP A 72 -5.43 -12.09 8.74
C TRP A 72 -6.25 -12.51 9.96
N SER A 73 -6.49 -11.59 10.87
CA SER A 73 -7.26 -11.85 12.07
C SER A 73 -8.20 -10.70 12.39
N SER A 74 -9.41 -11.05 12.83
CA SER A 74 -10.34 -10.13 13.50
C SER A 74 -10.52 -10.48 14.99
N VAL A 75 -9.65 -11.33 15.54
CA VAL A 75 -9.56 -11.57 16.99
C VAL A 75 -8.91 -10.33 17.62
N GLY A 76 -9.69 -9.57 18.39
CA GLY A 76 -9.30 -8.22 18.82
C GLY A 76 -9.42 -7.20 17.67
N PRO A 77 -8.56 -6.17 17.59
CA PRO A 77 -8.54 -5.27 16.45
C PRO A 77 -8.09 -6.02 15.19
N PRO A 78 -8.72 -5.75 14.02
CA PRO A 78 -8.30 -6.36 12.76
C PRO A 78 -6.83 -6.13 12.49
N ALA A 79 -6.15 -7.18 12.09
CA ALA A 79 -4.72 -7.13 11.82
C ALA A 79 -4.32 -8.09 10.70
N VAL A 80 -3.23 -7.77 10.04
CA VAL A 80 -2.52 -8.67 9.14
C VAL A 80 -1.06 -8.79 9.57
N LEU A 81 -0.58 -10.01 9.60
CA LEU A 81 0.83 -10.35 9.74
C LEU A 81 1.33 -10.86 8.39
N LEU A 82 2.40 -10.30 7.88
CA LEU A 82 3.10 -10.75 6.68
C LEU A 82 4.46 -11.31 7.07
N VAL A 83 4.72 -12.56 6.69
CA VAL A 83 6.00 -13.23 6.93
C VAL A 83 6.50 -13.82 5.61
N ALA A 84 7.75 -13.50 5.26
CA ALA A 84 8.44 -14.09 4.12
C ALA A 84 9.55 -15.03 4.60
N THR A 85 9.60 -16.22 4.00
CA THR A 85 10.61 -17.25 4.30
C THR A 85 11.39 -17.62 3.04
N ASP A 86 12.62 -18.08 3.19
CA ASP A 86 13.50 -18.54 2.10
C ASP A 86 13.37 -20.05 1.83
N THR A 87 12.23 -20.62 2.16
CA THR A 87 11.93 -22.03 1.91
C THR A 87 10.49 -22.22 1.39
N PRO A 88 10.27 -23.15 0.42
CA PRO A 88 8.93 -23.47 -0.05
C PRO A 88 8.13 -24.34 0.94
N HIS A 89 8.79 -24.86 1.99
CA HIS A 89 8.21 -25.81 2.92
C HIS A 89 7.80 -25.22 4.28
N SER A 90 7.88 -23.90 4.43
CA SER A 90 7.49 -23.27 5.69
C SER A 90 5.99 -23.44 5.98
N THR A 91 5.67 -23.54 7.24
CA THR A 91 4.31 -23.78 7.74
C THR A 91 3.99 -22.85 8.90
N LEU A 92 2.71 -22.52 9.03
CA LEU A 92 2.19 -21.77 10.16
C LEU A 92 1.67 -22.74 11.22
N SER A 93 2.05 -22.53 12.47
CA SER A 93 1.54 -23.26 13.63
C SER A 93 0.86 -22.28 14.58
N VAL A 94 -0.34 -22.64 15.04
CA VAL A 94 -1.15 -21.81 15.95
C VAL A 94 -1.54 -22.63 17.18
N ASN A 95 -1.17 -22.11 18.34
CA ASN A 95 -1.65 -22.61 19.64
C ASN A 95 -2.73 -21.64 20.15
N TRP A 96 -3.99 -22.00 19.99
CA TRP A 96 -5.13 -21.15 20.36
C TRP A 96 -5.18 -20.80 21.84
N SER A 97 -4.88 -21.76 22.72
CA SER A 97 -4.89 -21.53 24.15
C SER A 97 -3.89 -20.46 24.57
N LEU A 98 -2.71 -20.49 23.93
CA LEU A 98 -1.66 -19.51 24.17
C LEU A 98 -1.97 -18.18 23.47
N LEU A 99 -2.43 -18.21 22.22
CA LEU A 99 -2.79 -17.04 21.43
C LEU A 99 -3.84 -16.16 22.12
N LEU A 100 -4.81 -16.76 22.80
CA LEU A 100 -5.87 -16.07 23.52
C LEU A 100 -5.52 -15.74 24.97
N SER A 101 -4.36 -16.15 25.45
CA SER A 101 -3.90 -15.84 26.81
C SER A 101 -3.48 -14.37 26.95
N PRO A 102 -3.37 -13.84 28.17
CA PRO A 102 -2.82 -12.50 28.41
C PRO A 102 -1.39 -12.32 27.90
N GLU A 103 -0.62 -13.41 27.84
CA GLU A 103 0.76 -13.46 27.31
C GLU A 103 0.82 -14.43 26.12
N PRO A 104 0.47 -13.96 24.92
CA PRO A 104 0.30 -14.81 23.75
C PRO A 104 1.62 -15.16 23.03
N ASP A 105 2.78 -14.81 23.59
CA ASP A 105 4.08 -15.04 22.98
C ASP A 105 4.26 -16.52 22.58
N GLY A 106 4.68 -16.76 21.33
CA GLY A 106 4.79 -18.11 20.75
C GLY A 106 3.45 -18.78 20.44
N GLY A 107 2.29 -18.13 20.65
CA GLY A 107 0.97 -18.65 20.28
C GLY A 107 0.75 -18.74 18.77
N LEU A 108 1.58 -18.05 17.99
CA LEU A 108 1.60 -18.10 16.54
C LEU A 108 3.06 -18.13 16.08
N VAL A 109 3.44 -19.15 15.31
CA VAL A 109 4.83 -19.38 14.90
C VAL A 109 4.88 -19.86 13.46
N VAL A 110 5.80 -19.27 12.68
CA VAL A 110 6.16 -19.78 11.34
C VAL A 110 7.43 -20.65 11.48
N LEU A 111 7.37 -21.85 10.92
CA LEU A 111 8.45 -22.84 11.00
C LEU A 111 9.00 -23.18 9.60
N PRO A 112 10.33 -23.39 9.48
CA PRO A 112 11.37 -23.19 10.51
C PRO A 112 11.63 -21.70 10.78
N LYS A 113 11.92 -21.34 12.04
CA LYS A 113 12.13 -19.92 12.43
C LYS A 113 13.32 -19.25 11.76
N ASP A 114 14.36 -20.01 11.51
CA ASP A 114 15.60 -19.58 10.85
C ASP A 114 15.41 -19.24 9.37
N SER A 115 14.32 -19.70 8.76
CA SER A 115 13.97 -19.35 7.37
C SER A 115 13.31 -17.99 7.21
N ILE A 116 12.93 -17.32 8.30
CA ILE A 116 12.23 -16.04 8.24
C ILE A 116 13.20 -14.94 7.81
N GLN A 117 12.95 -14.37 6.63
CA GLN A 117 13.75 -13.29 6.05
C GLN A 117 13.15 -11.91 6.31
N PHE A 118 11.85 -11.83 6.37
CA PHE A 118 11.13 -10.58 6.58
C PHE A 118 9.82 -10.82 7.34
N SER A 119 9.47 -9.90 8.22
CA SER A 119 8.15 -9.86 8.83
C SER A 119 7.68 -8.44 9.08
N SER A 120 6.39 -8.20 8.87
CA SER A 120 5.72 -6.94 9.18
C SER A 120 4.27 -7.19 9.56
N ALA A 121 3.66 -6.20 10.20
CA ALA A 121 2.25 -6.24 10.53
C ALA A 121 1.58 -4.88 10.36
N LEU A 122 0.28 -4.91 10.00
CA LEU A 122 -0.62 -3.78 10.08
C LEU A 122 -1.73 -4.10 11.06
N VAL A 123 -2.05 -3.15 11.93
CA VAL A 123 -3.14 -3.27 12.91
C VAL A 123 -4.03 -2.05 12.81
N PHE A 124 -5.32 -2.27 12.64
CA PHE A 124 -6.31 -1.18 12.61
C PHE A 124 -6.72 -0.83 14.04
N THR A 125 -5.91 0.00 14.67
CA THR A 125 -6.05 0.38 16.08
C THR A 125 -5.42 1.73 16.35
N ARG A 126 -5.94 2.45 17.33
CA ARG A 126 -5.33 3.70 17.78
C ARG A 126 -4.07 3.45 18.61
N VAL A 127 -3.09 4.31 18.37
CA VAL A 127 -1.85 4.36 19.12
C VAL A 127 -1.71 5.75 19.77
N ARG A 128 -1.55 5.82 21.09
CA ARG A 128 -1.35 7.11 21.78
C ARG A 128 0.02 7.68 21.51
N ARG A 129 0.09 8.97 21.21
CA ARG A 129 1.34 9.74 21.20
C ARG A 129 1.82 9.97 22.65
N LEU A 130 3.12 9.83 22.89
CA LEU A 130 3.75 10.30 24.12
C LEU A 130 3.66 11.82 24.14
N GLY A 131 2.87 12.40 25.04
CA GLY A 131 2.69 13.85 25.18
C GLY A 131 1.24 14.33 25.18
N GLU A 132 0.28 13.49 24.84
CA GLU A 132 -1.14 13.88 24.75
C GLU A 132 -1.84 14.07 26.11
N ASN A 133 -1.11 13.98 27.24
CA ASN A 133 -1.66 14.07 28.60
C ASN A 133 -1.44 15.43 29.31
N GLN A 134 -1.03 16.51 28.62
CA GLN A 134 -0.81 17.80 29.31
C GLN A 134 -1.48 19.00 28.63
N GLY A 135 -2.69 18.84 28.15
CA GLY A 135 -3.54 19.94 27.68
C GLY A 135 -4.81 20.15 28.50
N GLY A 136 -4.73 20.00 29.80
CA GLY A 136 -5.84 20.27 30.73
C GLY A 136 -5.35 20.93 32.01
N ALA A 137 -5.55 22.25 32.08
CA ALA A 137 -5.53 23.15 33.26
C ALA A 137 -4.92 22.60 34.56
N CYS A 138 -3.85 23.22 35.00
CA CYS A 138 -3.43 23.23 36.40
C CYS A 138 -4.60 23.69 37.27
N ALA A 139 -5.37 22.77 37.80
CA ALA A 139 -6.17 22.94 38.98
C ALA A 139 -5.52 22.12 40.08
N GLU A 140 -4.85 22.79 40.95
CA GLU A 140 -4.28 22.32 42.21
C GLU A 140 -5.40 21.74 43.07
N GLN A 141 -5.65 20.43 42.96
CA GLN A 141 -6.60 19.74 43.84
C GLN A 141 -5.82 18.91 44.85
N ARG A 142 -5.83 19.38 46.09
CA ARG A 142 -5.31 18.72 47.29
C ARG A 142 -5.84 17.26 47.31
N VAL A 143 -4.92 16.33 47.28
CA VAL A 143 -5.21 14.89 47.44
C VAL A 143 -5.57 14.63 48.90
N HIS A 144 -6.82 14.21 49.13
CA HIS A 144 -7.24 13.57 50.38
C HIS A 144 -6.86 12.07 50.30
N PRO A 145 -6.22 11.49 51.31
CA PRO A 145 -5.72 10.11 51.25
C PRO A 145 -6.74 9.10 51.78
N ASP A 146 -7.89 8.98 51.16
CA ASP A 146 -8.80 7.86 51.41
C ASP A 146 -9.83 7.71 50.29
N SER A 147 -9.44 6.98 49.26
CA SER A 147 -10.37 6.35 48.36
C SER A 147 -9.62 5.28 47.56
N ARG A 148 -9.68 4.02 48.01
CA ARG A 148 -9.39 2.85 47.22
C ARG A 148 -10.50 2.66 46.18
N GLU A 149 -10.59 3.53 45.22
CA GLU A 149 -11.34 3.26 43.99
C GLU A 149 -10.34 3.02 42.87
N GLY A 150 -10.50 1.83 42.25
CA GLY A 150 -9.60 1.31 41.23
C GLY A 150 -9.36 2.33 40.13
N LEU A 151 -8.11 2.51 39.83
CA LEU A 151 -7.59 3.26 38.69
C LEU A 151 -8.27 2.77 37.41
N LYS A 152 -9.41 3.36 37.07
CA LYS A 152 -10.03 3.20 35.75
C LYS A 152 -9.13 3.92 34.77
N THR A 153 -8.08 3.24 34.34
CA THR A 153 -7.35 3.59 33.15
C THR A 153 -8.29 3.40 31.96
N GLY A 154 -9.05 4.46 31.65
CA GLY A 154 -9.85 4.56 30.44
C GLY A 154 -8.94 4.65 29.23
N TYR A 155 -8.30 3.53 28.86
CA TYR A 155 -7.60 3.39 27.62
C TYR A 155 -8.64 3.30 26.50
N GLY A 156 -8.96 4.42 25.85
CA GLY A 156 -9.79 4.45 24.67
C GLY A 156 -9.12 3.67 23.53
N LYS A 157 -9.62 2.49 23.24
CA LYS A 157 -9.23 1.62 22.14
C LYS A 157 -10.02 2.04 20.89
N GLN A 158 -9.51 2.97 20.10
CA GLN A 158 -10.28 3.63 19.05
C GLN A 158 -9.54 3.43 17.72
N SER A 159 -10.24 3.05 16.65
CA SER A 159 -9.61 2.74 15.38
C SER A 159 -10.35 3.34 14.17
N LEU A 160 -11.67 3.48 14.26
CA LEU A 160 -12.50 4.15 13.28
C LEU A 160 -13.00 5.46 13.92
N PHE A 161 -12.66 6.60 13.35
CA PHE A 161 -13.08 7.90 13.84
C PHE A 161 -13.94 8.64 12.81
N GLU A 162 -14.80 9.51 13.33
CA GLU A 162 -15.70 10.36 12.55
C GLU A 162 -15.53 11.80 13.01
N PHE A 163 -15.42 12.74 12.10
CA PHE A 163 -15.23 14.16 12.39
C PHE A 163 -16.03 15.05 11.45
N ASP A 164 -16.26 16.29 11.86
CA ASP A 164 -17.00 17.26 11.07
C ASP A 164 -16.11 17.86 9.97
N GLY A 165 -16.46 17.60 8.71
CA GLY A 165 -15.75 18.13 7.56
C GLY A 165 -15.87 19.66 7.37
N ALA A 166 -16.80 20.33 8.06
CA ALA A 166 -16.96 21.79 7.93
C ALA A 166 -15.78 22.59 8.51
N ASN A 167 -14.99 21.99 9.40
CA ASN A 167 -13.88 22.63 10.11
C ASN A 167 -12.48 22.23 9.60
N THR A 168 -12.39 21.53 8.47
CA THR A 168 -11.09 21.15 7.91
C THR A 168 -10.50 22.30 7.08
N SER A 169 -9.46 22.95 7.59
CA SER A 169 -8.54 23.73 6.76
C SER A 169 -7.61 22.78 6.00
N GLU A 170 -7.39 23.01 4.71
CA GLU A 170 -6.50 22.20 3.88
C GLU A 170 -5.11 22.03 4.56
N GLY A 171 -4.72 20.80 4.83
CA GLY A 171 -3.40 20.45 5.36
C GLY A 171 -3.25 20.41 6.89
N ALA A 172 -4.30 20.66 7.66
CA ALA A 172 -4.25 20.54 9.13
C ALA A 172 -4.58 19.10 9.58
N GLU A 173 -3.94 18.65 10.67
CA GLU A 173 -4.44 17.50 11.44
C GLU A 173 -5.95 17.69 11.67
N PRO A 174 -6.78 16.64 11.59
CA PRO A 174 -8.21 16.78 11.82
C PRO A 174 -8.43 17.47 13.16
N PRO A 175 -9.26 18.52 13.21
CA PRO A 175 -9.60 19.19 14.44
C PRO A 175 -10.15 18.15 15.39
N GLY A 176 -9.82 18.26 16.67
CA GLY A 176 -10.12 17.26 17.70
C GLY A 176 -11.46 16.57 17.51
N GLU A 177 -11.46 15.26 17.59
CA GLU A 177 -12.55 14.35 17.25
C GLU A 177 -13.90 14.83 17.81
N PRO A 178 -14.84 15.35 16.98
CA PRO A 178 -16.11 15.85 17.49
C PRO A 178 -17.02 14.73 17.99
N TYR A 179 -16.76 13.47 17.56
CA TYR A 179 -17.57 12.32 17.93
C TYR A 179 -16.71 11.24 18.60
N PRO A 180 -17.28 10.55 19.62
CA PRO A 180 -16.60 9.40 20.21
C PRO A 180 -16.29 8.36 19.15
N PRO A 181 -15.03 7.98 18.92
CA PRO A 181 -14.65 7.03 17.89
C PRO A 181 -14.99 5.59 18.28
N TYR A 182 -15.06 4.72 17.28
CA TYR A 182 -15.35 3.31 17.43
C TYR A 182 -14.07 2.49 17.63
N SER A 183 -14.09 1.57 18.58
CA SER A 183 -13.03 0.60 18.80
C SER A 183 -13.27 -0.67 17.97
N LEU A 184 -12.42 -0.93 16.97
CA LEU A 184 -12.56 -2.14 16.16
C LEU A 184 -12.30 -3.43 16.95
N ALA A 185 -11.62 -3.35 18.10
CA ALA A 185 -11.51 -4.47 19.03
C ALA A 185 -12.84 -4.85 19.69
N LYS A 186 -13.84 -3.95 19.67
CA LYS A 186 -15.19 -4.17 20.21
C LYS A 186 -16.22 -4.39 19.09
N PHE A 187 -15.79 -4.84 17.93
CA PHE A 187 -16.69 -5.23 16.86
C PHE A 187 -17.01 -6.71 16.97
N SER A 188 -18.25 -7.07 16.71
CA SER A 188 -18.65 -8.44 16.43
C SER A 188 -18.47 -8.70 14.94
N TRP A 189 -17.65 -9.67 14.61
CA TRP A 189 -17.32 -10.05 13.24
C TRP A 189 -18.06 -11.33 12.84
N ASN A 190 -18.53 -11.39 11.58
CA ASN A 190 -19.14 -12.62 11.05
C ASN A 190 -18.07 -13.72 10.92
N ASN A 191 -18.54 -14.96 10.80
CA ASN A 191 -17.67 -16.07 10.46
C ASN A 191 -17.11 -15.90 9.05
N ILE A 192 -15.79 -15.86 8.91
CA ILE A 192 -15.11 -15.67 7.61
C ILE A 192 -15.31 -16.87 6.67
N THR A 193 -15.57 -18.06 7.22
CA THR A 193 -15.81 -19.27 6.43
C THR A 193 -16.97 -19.10 5.46
N ASP A 194 -18.00 -18.32 5.85
CA ASP A 194 -19.18 -18.07 5.02
C ASP A 194 -18.89 -17.19 3.78
N SER A 195 -17.76 -16.50 3.79
CA SER A 195 -17.33 -15.57 2.71
C SER A 195 -16.04 -16.00 2.03
N LEU A 196 -15.50 -17.17 2.39
CA LEU A 196 -14.30 -17.72 1.77
C LEU A 196 -14.60 -18.17 0.35
N ASP A 197 -13.89 -17.59 -0.61
CA ASP A 197 -14.00 -17.96 -2.03
C ASP A 197 -12.63 -18.40 -2.56
N PRO A 198 -12.41 -19.73 -2.66
CA PRO A 198 -11.17 -20.27 -3.18
C PRO A 198 -10.96 -19.98 -4.68
N ALA A 199 -12.03 -19.72 -5.44
CA ALA A 199 -11.92 -19.45 -6.89
C ALA A 199 -11.35 -18.07 -7.17
N THR A 200 -11.75 -17.07 -6.39
CA THR A 200 -11.21 -15.70 -6.47
C THR A 200 -10.09 -15.44 -5.48
N LEU A 201 -9.68 -16.43 -4.70
CA LEU A 201 -8.68 -16.32 -3.64
C LEU A 201 -8.99 -15.18 -2.66
N SER A 202 -10.26 -15.05 -2.27
CA SER A 202 -10.73 -13.95 -1.44
C SER A 202 -11.58 -14.37 -0.26
N ALA A 203 -11.63 -13.52 0.77
CA ALA A 203 -12.48 -13.67 1.93
C ALA A 203 -12.87 -12.30 2.50
N THR A 204 -13.99 -12.23 3.23
CA THR A 204 -14.51 -10.95 3.75
C THR A 204 -14.84 -11.07 5.24
N PHE A 205 -14.23 -10.22 6.03
CA PHE A 205 -14.61 -9.97 7.42
C PHE A 205 -15.63 -8.84 7.45
N ARG A 206 -16.82 -9.07 7.98
CA ARG A 206 -17.84 -8.05 8.16
C ARG A 206 -18.11 -7.89 9.65
N GLY A 207 -18.01 -6.66 10.15
CA GLY A 207 -18.18 -6.36 11.56
C GLY A 207 -19.14 -5.22 11.84
N ARG A 208 -19.71 -5.24 13.03
CA ARG A 208 -20.50 -4.15 13.62
C ARG A 208 -20.05 -3.93 15.06
N PRO A 209 -20.11 -2.69 15.58
CA PRO A 209 -19.80 -2.46 16.98
C PRO A 209 -20.76 -3.24 17.88
N THR A 210 -20.24 -3.82 18.95
CA THR A 210 -21.07 -4.52 19.97
C THR A 210 -21.82 -3.52 20.84
N ASP A 211 -21.32 -2.30 20.93
CA ASP A 211 -21.92 -1.18 21.64
C ASP A 211 -22.07 0.00 20.68
N ASP A 212 -23.30 0.32 20.31
CA ASP A 212 -23.64 1.40 19.39
C ASP A 212 -24.74 2.28 19.99
N PRO A 213 -24.42 3.14 20.96
CA PRO A 213 -25.40 3.96 21.65
C PRO A 213 -26.11 4.96 20.74
N THR A 214 -25.53 5.27 19.60
CA THR A 214 -26.11 6.19 18.63
C THR A 214 -26.98 5.52 17.57
N GLY A 215 -26.92 4.20 17.48
CA GLY A 215 -27.58 3.42 16.42
C GLY A 215 -27.01 3.66 15.02
N ALA A 216 -25.82 4.27 14.92
CA ALA A 216 -25.20 4.59 13.63
C ALA A 216 -24.97 3.36 12.76
N PHE A 217 -24.71 2.20 13.37
CA PHE A 217 -24.50 0.93 12.68
C PHE A 217 -25.74 0.02 12.65
N ALA A 218 -26.94 0.52 12.98
CA ALA A 218 -28.16 -0.30 12.98
C ALA A 218 -28.35 -1.05 11.64
N ASN A 219 -28.11 -0.38 10.52
CA ASN A 219 -28.14 -0.94 9.17
C ASN A 219 -26.75 -0.98 8.50
N GLY A 220 -25.70 -0.61 9.23
CA GLY A 220 -24.37 -0.45 8.72
C GLY A 220 -23.41 -1.57 9.11
N SER A 221 -22.28 -1.64 8.44
CA SER A 221 -21.18 -2.53 8.75
C SER A 221 -19.86 -2.00 8.21
N LEU A 222 -18.77 -2.37 8.88
CA LEU A 222 -17.41 -2.21 8.35
C LEU A 222 -16.96 -3.56 7.79
N THR A 223 -16.37 -3.55 6.61
CA THR A 223 -15.90 -4.76 5.94
C THR A 223 -14.42 -4.66 5.60
N PHE A 224 -13.70 -5.77 5.79
CA PHE A 224 -12.34 -5.98 5.32
C PHE A 224 -12.37 -7.16 4.35
N ARG A 225 -12.21 -6.89 3.06
CA ARG A 225 -12.08 -7.93 2.04
C ARG A 225 -10.61 -8.09 1.71
N VAL A 226 -10.14 -9.32 1.77
CA VAL A 226 -8.78 -9.70 1.40
C VAL A 226 -8.81 -10.53 0.14
N GLN A 227 -7.82 -10.34 -0.74
CA GLN A 227 -7.68 -11.10 -1.98
C GLN A 227 -6.20 -11.32 -2.28
N ALA A 228 -5.83 -12.56 -2.52
CA ALA A 228 -4.49 -12.93 -2.97
C ALA A 228 -4.46 -13.15 -4.48
N PHE A 229 -3.27 -13.15 -5.05
CA PHE A 229 -3.05 -13.30 -6.49
C PHE A 229 -2.01 -14.38 -6.74
N SER A 230 -2.23 -15.20 -7.77
CA SER A 230 -1.28 -16.24 -8.20
C SER A 230 -0.27 -15.74 -9.24
N GLY A 231 -0.49 -14.55 -9.80
CA GLY A 231 0.34 -13.92 -10.84
C GLY A 231 0.13 -12.43 -10.87
N SER A 232 0.77 -11.76 -11.82
CA SER A 232 0.64 -10.32 -11.99
C SER A 232 -0.56 -9.94 -12.83
N GLY A 233 -1.10 -8.75 -12.55
CA GLY A 233 -2.25 -8.24 -13.27
C GLY A 233 -2.80 -6.95 -12.65
N ARG A 234 -3.96 -6.55 -13.15
CA ARG A 234 -4.72 -5.42 -12.62
C ARG A 234 -6.17 -5.82 -12.42
N PRO A 235 -6.83 -5.41 -11.36
CA PRO A 235 -8.25 -5.61 -11.20
C PRO A 235 -9.02 -4.76 -12.22
N ASP A 236 -10.19 -5.26 -12.65
CA ASP A 236 -11.06 -4.54 -13.60
C ASP A 236 -11.62 -3.24 -13.01
N GLN A 237 -11.79 -3.21 -11.71
CA GLN A 237 -12.34 -2.05 -11.01
C GLN A 237 -11.26 -1.17 -10.40
N PRO A 238 -11.44 0.16 -10.41
CA PRO A 238 -10.56 1.09 -9.73
C PRO A 238 -10.37 0.77 -8.24
N PRO A 239 -9.22 1.10 -7.68
CA PRO A 239 -8.14 1.93 -8.22
C PRO A 239 -7.11 1.21 -9.09
N ARG A 240 -7.37 0.04 -9.64
CA ARG A 240 -6.55 -0.75 -10.59
C ARG A 240 -5.06 -0.81 -10.22
N LEU A 241 -4.76 -1.06 -8.96
CA LEU A 241 -3.38 -1.24 -8.50
C LEU A 241 -2.76 -2.46 -9.20
N LEU A 242 -1.57 -2.28 -9.75
CA LEU A 242 -0.81 -3.39 -10.33
C LEU A 242 -0.42 -4.35 -9.20
N HIS A 243 -0.88 -5.59 -9.28
CA HIS A 243 -0.56 -6.66 -8.34
C HIS A 243 0.41 -7.67 -8.95
N SER A 244 1.09 -8.40 -8.10
CA SER A 244 1.93 -9.56 -8.47
C SER A 244 1.57 -10.75 -7.58
N ALA A 245 2.17 -11.90 -7.86
CA ALA A 245 2.04 -13.09 -7.00
C ALA A 245 2.59 -12.89 -5.58
N ASP A 246 3.40 -11.84 -5.38
CA ASP A 246 3.97 -11.47 -4.08
C ASP A 246 3.08 -10.48 -3.30
N THR A 247 1.87 -10.24 -3.75
CA THR A 247 0.97 -9.24 -3.15
C THR A 247 -0.35 -9.83 -2.70
N CYS A 248 -0.91 -9.22 -1.66
CA CYS A 248 -2.27 -9.43 -1.19
C CYS A 248 -2.99 -8.09 -1.13
N GLN A 249 -4.19 -8.01 -1.69
CA GLN A 249 -5.01 -6.79 -1.65
C GLN A 249 -5.91 -6.81 -0.41
N LEU A 250 -5.95 -5.66 0.26
CA LEU A 250 -6.96 -5.35 1.26
C LEU A 250 -7.91 -4.29 0.70
N GLU A 251 -9.18 -4.52 0.84
CA GLU A 251 -10.23 -3.52 0.65
C GLU A 251 -10.98 -3.31 1.96
N VAL A 252 -11.03 -2.05 2.42
CA VAL A 252 -11.84 -1.65 3.59
C VAL A 252 -13.04 -0.90 3.06
N ALA A 253 -14.27 -1.29 3.50
CA ALA A 253 -15.47 -0.56 3.12
C ALA A 253 -16.38 -0.34 4.33
N LEU A 254 -16.86 0.91 4.48
CA LEU A 254 -17.91 1.31 5.41
C LEU A 254 -19.21 1.39 4.63
N VAL A 255 -20.20 0.60 5.04
CA VAL A 255 -21.42 0.41 4.27
C VAL A 255 -22.64 0.65 5.15
N GLY A 256 -23.51 1.59 4.78
CA GLY A 256 -24.82 1.78 5.39
C GLY A 256 -24.79 2.31 6.83
N ALA A 257 -23.65 2.70 7.37
CA ALA A 257 -23.59 3.37 8.65
C ALA A 257 -24.17 4.80 8.52
N SER A 258 -24.97 5.20 9.49
CA SER A 258 -25.54 6.56 9.51
C SER A 258 -24.49 7.54 10.07
N PRO A 259 -24.13 8.59 9.31
CA PRO A 259 -23.22 9.60 9.84
C PRO A 259 -23.89 10.38 10.96
N ARG A 260 -23.12 10.78 11.97
CA ARG A 260 -23.63 11.56 13.12
C ARG A 260 -23.78 13.04 12.84
N GLY A 261 -23.12 13.53 11.79
CA GLY A 261 -23.23 14.90 11.30
C GLY A 261 -23.56 14.98 9.81
N ASN A 262 -24.05 16.14 9.37
CA ASN A 262 -24.47 16.34 7.97
C ASN A 262 -23.31 16.32 6.98
N ARG A 263 -22.06 16.51 7.44
CA ARG A 263 -20.85 16.49 6.63
C ARG A 263 -19.75 15.67 7.29
N SER A 264 -20.14 14.56 7.92
CA SER A 264 -19.19 13.70 8.57
C SER A 264 -18.21 13.09 7.58
N LEU A 265 -16.93 13.19 7.91
CA LEU A 265 -15.84 12.47 7.28
C LEU A 265 -15.39 11.35 8.20
N PHE A 266 -14.90 10.27 7.60
CA PHE A 266 -14.42 9.10 8.32
C PHE A 266 -12.91 8.93 8.13
N GLY A 267 -12.28 8.31 9.11
CA GLY A 267 -10.88 7.95 9.03
C GLY A 267 -10.58 6.67 9.80
N LEU A 268 -9.43 6.09 9.47
CA LEU A 268 -8.88 4.91 10.10
C LEU A 268 -7.52 5.22 10.67
N GLU A 269 -7.25 4.76 11.87
CA GLU A 269 -5.91 4.77 12.44
C GLU A 269 -5.26 3.40 12.24
N VAL A 270 -4.04 3.42 11.72
CA VAL A 270 -3.29 2.21 11.36
C VAL A 270 -1.94 2.25 12.08
N ALA A 271 -1.69 1.18 12.84
CA ALA A 271 -0.38 0.92 13.41
C ALA A 271 0.39 -0.05 12.51
N THR A 272 1.68 0.22 12.31
CA THR A 272 2.58 -0.62 11.52
C THR A 272 3.71 -1.13 12.41
N LEU A 273 4.09 -2.37 12.20
CA LEU A 273 5.27 -2.99 12.81
C LEU A 273 6.14 -3.61 11.73
N GLY A 274 7.43 -3.71 12.00
CA GLY A 274 8.38 -4.40 11.11
C GLY A 274 9.61 -4.83 11.89
N GLN A 275 10.45 -5.60 11.23
CA GLN A 275 11.77 -5.93 11.76
C GLN A 275 12.65 -4.67 11.71
N GLY A 276 13.22 -4.29 12.84
CA GLY A 276 14.14 -3.16 12.95
C GLY A 276 13.65 -2.04 13.84
N PRO A 277 14.52 -1.08 14.17
CA PRO A 277 14.23 -0.02 15.11
C PRO A 277 13.47 1.16 14.48
N ASP A 278 13.40 1.24 13.14
CA ASP A 278 12.91 2.41 12.44
C ASP A 278 11.50 2.22 11.89
N CYS A 279 10.78 3.33 11.78
CA CYS A 279 9.51 3.37 11.05
C CYS A 279 9.72 3.04 9.57
N PRO A 280 8.74 2.42 8.91
CA PRO A 280 8.78 2.33 7.45
C PRO A 280 8.83 3.72 6.82
N LEU A 281 9.52 3.83 5.68
CA LEU A 281 9.58 5.07 4.92
C LEU A 281 8.24 5.28 4.21
N MET A 282 7.57 6.39 4.51
CA MET A 282 6.41 6.83 3.74
C MET A 282 6.90 7.69 2.59
N GLN A 283 6.57 7.28 1.37
CA GLN A 283 6.90 8.04 0.16
C GLN A 283 5.73 8.07 -0.81
N GLU A 284 5.71 9.11 -1.63
CA GLU A 284 4.80 9.28 -2.74
C GLU A 284 5.54 9.03 -4.04
N GLN A 285 4.96 8.23 -4.91
CA GLN A 285 5.45 8.03 -6.27
C GLN A 285 4.41 8.49 -7.28
N HIS A 286 4.88 9.07 -8.38
CA HIS A 286 4.02 9.40 -9.50
C HIS A 286 3.86 8.17 -10.40
N SER A 287 2.61 7.83 -10.68
CA SER A 287 2.23 6.77 -11.61
C SER A 287 1.93 7.38 -12.99
N ILE A 288 2.17 6.61 -14.03
CA ILE A 288 1.90 7.03 -15.42
C ILE A 288 0.47 6.71 -15.84
N ASP A 289 -0.22 5.91 -15.05
CA ASP A 289 -1.57 5.45 -15.36
C ASP A 289 -2.61 6.53 -15.01
N ASP A 290 -3.29 7.02 -16.00
CA ASP A 290 -4.09 8.24 -16.10
C ASP A 290 -5.59 8.04 -15.84
N GLU A 291 -5.99 7.12 -14.99
CA GLU A 291 -7.41 6.74 -14.96
C GLU A 291 -8.31 7.72 -14.20
N TYR A 292 -7.79 8.44 -13.21
CA TYR A 292 -8.59 9.33 -12.33
C TYR A 292 -7.84 10.59 -11.91
N ALA A 293 -8.32 11.77 -12.26
CA ALA A 293 -7.84 13.03 -11.71
C ALA A 293 -8.55 13.32 -10.37
N PRO A 294 -7.86 13.90 -9.37
CA PRO A 294 -6.46 14.30 -9.29
C PRO A 294 -5.52 13.24 -8.68
N ALA A 295 -6.06 12.17 -8.10
CA ALA A 295 -5.32 11.14 -7.38
C ALA A 295 -4.64 10.08 -8.26
N VAL A 296 -4.70 10.28 -9.53
CA VAL A 296 -4.40 9.36 -10.60
C VAL A 296 -2.95 9.04 -10.75
N PHE A 297 -2.13 10.06 -10.65
CA PHE A 297 -0.69 9.95 -10.86
C PHE A 297 0.09 9.67 -9.59
N GLN A 298 -0.63 9.49 -8.46
CA GLN A 298 0.00 9.35 -7.15
C GLN A 298 -0.22 7.94 -6.62
N VAL A 299 0.85 7.35 -6.12
CA VAL A 299 0.85 6.11 -5.37
C VAL A 299 1.60 6.35 -4.08
N ASN A 300 0.93 6.18 -2.96
CA ASN A 300 1.54 6.24 -1.65
C ASN A 300 2.09 4.87 -1.27
N GLN A 301 3.27 4.85 -0.70
CA GLN A 301 3.98 3.64 -0.30
C GLN A 301 4.55 3.76 1.10
N LEU A 302 4.42 2.67 1.86
CA LEU A 302 5.20 2.41 3.06
C LEU A 302 6.22 1.34 2.72
N LEU A 303 7.48 1.60 2.96
CA LEU A 303 8.59 0.70 2.65
C LEU A 303 9.39 0.37 3.89
N TRP A 304 9.58 -0.92 4.16
CA TRP A 304 10.52 -1.39 5.19
C TRP A 304 11.90 -1.60 4.55
N GLY A 305 12.92 -0.92 5.08
CA GLY A 305 14.20 -0.71 4.42
C GLY A 305 15.19 -1.89 4.38
N SER A 306 14.84 -3.07 4.93
CA SER A 306 15.70 -4.26 4.86
C SER A 306 15.36 -5.12 3.65
N LEU A 307 16.36 -5.71 3.00
CA LEU A 307 16.16 -6.70 1.94
C LEU A 307 16.09 -8.12 2.51
N PRO A 308 15.05 -8.94 2.17
CA PRO A 308 13.92 -8.58 1.32
C PRO A 308 13.04 -7.54 1.99
N SER A 309 12.69 -6.48 1.27
CA SER A 309 11.85 -5.39 1.76
C SER A 309 10.38 -5.79 1.72
N GLY A 310 9.57 -5.25 2.65
CA GLY A 310 8.14 -5.31 2.55
C GLY A 310 7.56 -3.96 2.16
N PHE A 311 6.33 -3.96 1.67
CA PHE A 311 5.66 -2.72 1.30
C PHE A 311 4.16 -2.76 1.53
N VAL A 312 3.59 -1.57 1.69
CA VAL A 312 2.15 -1.31 1.59
C VAL A 312 1.97 -0.19 0.58
N GLN A 313 1.09 -0.39 -0.39
CA GLN A 313 0.93 0.53 -1.50
C GLN A 313 -0.55 0.83 -1.74
N TRP A 314 -0.91 2.11 -1.90
CA TRP A 314 -2.28 2.50 -2.23
C TRP A 314 -2.30 3.77 -3.09
N ARG A 315 -3.38 3.96 -3.86
CA ARG A 315 -3.66 5.27 -4.45
C ARG A 315 -4.38 6.15 -3.44
N PRO A 316 -4.12 7.47 -3.39
CA PRO A 316 -4.78 8.39 -2.48
C PRO A 316 -6.22 8.69 -2.90
N VAL A 317 -6.98 7.65 -3.17
CA VAL A 317 -8.38 7.69 -3.60
C VAL A 317 -9.22 6.65 -2.85
N ALA A 318 -10.40 7.06 -2.42
CA ALA A 318 -11.48 6.22 -1.94
C ALA A 318 -12.70 6.41 -2.84
N PHE A 319 -13.72 5.59 -2.68
CA PHE A 319 -14.92 5.67 -3.51
C PHE A 319 -16.16 5.72 -2.64
N SER A 320 -17.08 6.65 -2.94
CA SER A 320 -18.37 6.83 -2.24
C SER A 320 -19.48 5.93 -2.78
N GLN A 321 -19.23 5.10 -3.79
CA GLN A 321 -20.19 4.18 -4.38
C GLN A 321 -19.57 2.82 -4.67
N ARG A 322 -20.41 1.76 -4.72
CA ARG A 322 -19.97 0.40 -5.09
C ARG A 322 -19.46 0.34 -6.52
N GLN A 323 -20.14 1.05 -7.44
CA GLN A 323 -19.68 1.24 -8.82
C GLN A 323 -18.64 2.35 -8.82
N ARG A 324 -17.39 1.95 -8.82
CA ARG A 324 -16.23 2.85 -8.72
C ARG A 324 -16.04 3.57 -10.04
N GLY A 325 -16.14 4.89 -10.01
CA GLY A 325 -15.95 5.75 -11.15
C GLY A 325 -15.40 7.11 -10.74
N ARG A 326 -15.14 7.96 -11.72
CA ARG A 326 -14.60 9.30 -11.50
C ARG A 326 -15.52 10.15 -10.60
N GLU A 327 -16.83 10.00 -10.76
CA GLU A 327 -17.83 10.79 -10.01
C GLU A 327 -17.93 10.36 -8.54
N SER A 328 -17.58 9.12 -8.22
CA SER A 328 -17.59 8.59 -6.86
C SER A 328 -16.24 8.65 -6.17
N ALA A 329 -15.20 9.18 -6.84
CA ALA A 329 -13.86 9.27 -6.30
C ALA A 329 -13.77 10.34 -5.21
N LEU A 330 -13.21 9.97 -4.06
CA LEU A 330 -12.96 10.84 -2.90
C LEU A 330 -11.46 10.88 -2.63
N PRO A 331 -10.89 12.02 -2.22
CA PRO A 331 -9.51 12.06 -1.78
C PRO A 331 -9.32 11.19 -0.54
N CYS A 332 -8.19 10.50 -0.49
CA CYS A 332 -7.74 9.74 0.67
C CYS A 332 -6.38 10.30 1.11
N GLN A 333 -6.34 10.93 2.27
CA GLN A 333 -5.12 11.55 2.80
C GLN A 333 -4.52 10.68 3.89
N ALA A 334 -3.20 10.55 3.89
CA ALA A 334 -2.44 9.88 4.95
C ALA A 334 -1.69 10.92 5.76
N SER A 335 -1.78 10.85 7.10
CA SER A 335 -0.92 11.67 7.96
C SER A 335 0.52 11.17 7.91
N PRO A 336 1.51 12.01 8.24
CA PRO A 336 2.87 11.53 8.43
C PRO A 336 2.93 10.40 9.47
N LEU A 337 3.83 9.44 9.25
CA LEU A 337 4.14 8.41 10.23
C LEU A 337 4.79 9.02 11.47
N HIS A 338 4.36 8.56 12.63
CA HIS A 338 4.97 8.93 13.90
C HIS A 338 5.30 7.66 14.70
N PRO A 339 6.51 7.59 15.28
CA PRO A 339 6.87 6.50 16.14
C PRO A 339 6.03 6.55 17.42
N SER A 340 5.64 5.39 17.89
CA SER A 340 4.96 5.25 19.15
C SER A 340 5.78 4.37 20.09
N LEU A 341 6.13 4.92 21.24
CA LEU A 341 6.87 4.20 22.28
C LEU A 341 5.93 3.51 23.28
N ALA A 342 4.64 3.58 23.05
CA ALA A 342 3.66 2.94 23.91
C ALA A 342 3.48 1.47 23.50
N TYR A 343 2.97 0.67 24.38
CA TYR A 343 2.77 -0.77 24.30
C TYR A 343 2.35 -1.30 22.91
N LEU A 344 2.80 -2.53 22.59
CA LEU A 344 2.38 -3.28 21.38
C LEU A 344 0.87 -3.18 21.15
N PRO A 345 0.43 -3.04 19.88
CA PRO A 345 -0.98 -3.11 19.52
C PRO A 345 -1.62 -4.35 20.13
N GLN A 346 -2.85 -4.22 20.64
CA GLN A 346 -3.53 -5.31 21.35
C GLN A 346 -4.05 -6.44 20.45
N SER A 347 -3.56 -6.56 19.22
CA SER A 347 -3.86 -7.70 18.36
C SER A 347 -3.15 -8.95 18.88
N PRO A 348 -3.86 -10.05 19.17
CA PRO A 348 -3.26 -11.28 19.66
C PRO A 348 -2.20 -11.84 18.72
N ILE A 349 -2.45 -11.87 17.40
CA ILE A 349 -1.50 -12.41 16.42
C ILE A 349 -0.19 -11.62 16.38
N VAL A 350 -0.27 -10.30 16.55
CA VAL A 350 0.92 -9.42 16.56
C VAL A 350 1.71 -9.62 17.85
N ARG A 351 1.02 -9.68 18.97
CA ARG A 351 1.67 -9.93 20.27
C ARG A 351 2.26 -11.33 20.40
N ALA A 352 1.66 -12.32 19.69
CA ALA A 352 2.16 -13.68 19.68
C ALA A 352 3.41 -13.86 18.82
N PHE A 353 3.59 -13.02 17.80
CA PHE A 353 4.67 -13.15 16.83
C PHE A 353 5.84 -12.19 17.10
N PHE A 354 5.55 -10.93 17.48
CA PHE A 354 6.58 -9.91 17.72
C PHE A 354 6.90 -9.81 19.21
N GLU A 355 8.18 -9.79 19.51
CA GLU A 355 8.66 -9.52 20.87
C GLU A 355 8.36 -8.06 21.29
N SER A 356 8.32 -7.81 22.59
CA SER A 356 7.94 -6.52 23.20
C SER A 356 8.84 -5.33 22.86
N HIS A 357 9.97 -5.56 22.22
CA HIS A 357 10.98 -4.52 21.91
C HIS A 357 10.89 -3.95 20.48
N ASN A 358 9.90 -4.38 19.68
CA ASN A 358 9.74 -3.85 18.33
C ASN A 358 9.09 -2.47 18.37
N ASN A 359 9.68 -1.53 17.65
CA ASN A 359 9.08 -0.21 17.46
C ASN A 359 7.89 -0.32 16.52
N PHE A 360 6.81 0.33 16.87
CA PHE A 360 5.69 0.49 15.98
C PHE A 360 5.42 1.95 15.69
N CYS A 361 4.87 2.19 14.52
CA CYS A 361 4.59 3.51 14.00
C CYS A 361 3.13 3.58 13.62
N ALA A 362 2.54 4.74 13.72
CA ALA A 362 1.15 4.92 13.41
C ALA A 362 0.93 6.09 12.45
N PHE A 363 -0.14 6.02 11.68
CA PHE A 363 -0.62 7.06 10.81
C PHE A 363 -2.14 6.98 10.69
N ASN A 364 -2.74 8.09 10.30
CA ASN A 364 -4.17 8.19 10.07
C ASN A 364 -4.44 8.23 8.57
N LEU A 365 -5.50 7.54 8.15
CA LEU A 365 -6.11 7.66 6.84
C LEU A 365 -7.42 8.41 7.00
N THR A 366 -7.61 9.50 6.25
CA THR A 366 -8.87 10.25 6.22
C THR A 366 -9.47 10.21 4.83
N PHE A 367 -10.78 10.07 4.75
CA PHE A 367 -11.50 9.87 3.50
C PHE A 367 -12.48 10.99 3.23
N GLY A 368 -12.37 11.60 2.05
CA GLY A 368 -13.23 12.67 1.61
C GLY A 368 -12.64 14.07 1.81
N ALA A 369 -13.39 15.06 1.36
CA ALA A 369 -13.10 16.48 1.55
C ALA A 369 -14.35 17.20 2.10
N SER A 370 -14.16 18.37 2.67
CA SER A 370 -15.24 19.21 3.20
C SER A 370 -16.21 19.69 2.12
N THR A 371 -15.78 19.65 0.86
CA THR A 371 -16.55 20.08 -0.30
C THR A 371 -16.67 18.95 -1.33
N GLY A 372 -17.80 18.84 -2.01
CA GLY A 372 -18.04 17.82 -3.04
C GLY A 372 -18.76 16.57 -2.53
N PRO A 373 -18.73 15.46 -3.30
CA PRO A 373 -19.38 14.22 -2.90
C PRO A 373 -18.71 13.65 -1.64
N GLY A 374 -19.48 13.00 -0.79
CA GLY A 374 -19.00 12.46 0.48
C GLY A 374 -19.73 11.20 0.89
N TYR A 375 -19.38 10.68 2.06
CA TYR A 375 -20.04 9.51 2.63
C TYR A 375 -21.55 9.75 2.85
N TRP A 376 -21.93 10.97 3.17
CA TRP A 376 -23.33 11.39 3.44
C TRP A 376 -24.29 11.20 2.26
N ASP A 377 -23.78 11.14 1.01
CA ASP A 377 -24.62 10.99 -0.17
C ASP A 377 -25.13 9.57 -0.38
N ALA A 378 -24.26 8.59 -0.19
CA ALA A 378 -24.54 7.20 -0.53
C ALA A 378 -24.38 6.23 0.66
N HIS A 379 -23.97 6.69 1.82
CA HIS A 379 -23.63 5.88 3.01
C HIS A 379 -22.72 4.70 2.65
N TYR A 380 -21.77 4.99 1.78
CA TYR A 380 -20.78 4.02 1.30
C TYR A 380 -19.43 4.69 1.18
N LEU A 381 -18.40 3.97 1.61
CA LEU A 381 -17.02 4.36 1.44
C LEU A 381 -16.20 3.10 1.22
N SER A 382 -15.31 3.07 0.22
CA SER A 382 -14.35 1.99 0.08
C SER A 382 -12.96 2.53 -0.27
N TRP A 383 -11.94 1.86 0.27
CA TRP A 383 -10.53 2.14 0.03
C TRP A 383 -9.76 0.82 -0.12
N SER A 384 -8.75 0.79 -0.98
CA SER A 384 -8.00 -0.42 -1.28
C SER A 384 -6.50 -0.18 -1.19
N THR A 385 -5.77 -1.16 -0.70
CA THR A 385 -4.30 -1.17 -0.61
C THR A 385 -3.75 -2.54 -0.96
N LEU A 386 -2.50 -2.59 -1.41
CA LEU A 386 -1.71 -3.80 -1.62
C LEU A 386 -0.64 -3.91 -0.54
N LEU A 387 -0.49 -5.13 -0.03
CA LEU A 387 0.61 -5.51 0.86
C LEU A 387 1.47 -6.55 0.14
N GLY A 388 2.78 -6.47 0.26
CA GLY A 388 3.66 -7.42 -0.42
C GLY A 388 5.08 -7.41 0.09
N VAL A 389 5.89 -8.29 -0.51
CA VAL A 389 7.32 -8.44 -0.26
C VAL A 389 8.09 -8.18 -1.55
N GLY A 390 9.29 -7.62 -1.42
CA GLY A 390 10.12 -7.23 -2.55
C GLY A 390 9.88 -5.77 -2.97
N THR A 391 10.13 -5.48 -4.23
CA THR A 391 9.89 -4.14 -4.79
C THR A 391 8.42 -3.95 -5.12
N PRO A 392 7.79 -2.84 -4.70
CA PRO A 392 6.42 -2.54 -5.09
C PRO A 392 6.26 -2.56 -6.61
N PRO A 393 5.20 -3.19 -7.14
CA PRO A 393 4.94 -3.15 -8.58
C PRO A 393 4.64 -1.71 -9.02
N LEU A 394 5.38 -1.26 -10.03
CA LEU A 394 5.28 0.09 -10.58
C LEU A 394 4.73 0.07 -12.00
N ASP A 395 3.96 1.10 -12.32
CA ASP A 395 3.51 1.35 -13.68
C ASP A 395 4.68 1.84 -14.54
N THR A 396 5.25 0.95 -15.32
CA THR A 396 6.28 1.28 -16.29
C THR A 396 5.67 1.39 -17.69
N LEU A 397 6.18 2.34 -18.48
CA LEU A 397 5.81 2.41 -19.89
C LEU A 397 6.22 1.10 -20.59
N SER A 398 5.32 0.54 -21.38
CA SER A 398 5.66 -0.65 -22.16
C SER A 398 6.86 -0.35 -23.09
N PRO A 399 7.74 -1.33 -23.35
CA PRO A 399 8.87 -1.16 -24.27
C PRO A 399 8.44 -0.68 -25.64
N LEU A 400 7.24 -1.07 -26.09
CA LEU A 400 6.64 -0.62 -27.35
C LEU A 400 6.37 0.89 -27.33
N VAL A 401 5.74 1.39 -26.25
CA VAL A 401 5.45 2.82 -26.08
C VAL A 401 6.74 3.62 -25.97
N LEU A 402 7.73 3.14 -25.21
CA LEU A 402 9.08 3.76 -25.16
C LEU A 402 9.72 3.81 -26.54
N GLY A 403 9.62 2.73 -27.33
CA GLY A 403 10.11 2.69 -28.72
C GLY A 403 9.40 3.71 -29.62
N ILE A 404 8.09 3.80 -29.55
CA ILE A 404 7.30 4.79 -30.32
C ILE A 404 7.68 6.21 -29.90
N MET A 405 7.80 6.49 -28.62
CA MET A 405 8.22 7.80 -28.11
C MET A 405 9.64 8.15 -28.54
N ALA A 406 10.57 7.20 -28.46
CA ALA A 406 11.95 7.39 -28.90
C ALA A 406 12.03 7.73 -30.40
N VAL A 407 11.25 7.08 -31.24
CA VAL A 407 11.17 7.36 -32.68
C VAL A 407 10.47 8.71 -32.92
N ALA A 408 9.32 8.94 -32.28
CA ALA A 408 8.52 10.15 -32.48
C ALA A 408 9.26 11.45 -32.07
N LEU A 409 10.03 11.38 -30.99
CA LEU A 409 10.80 12.53 -30.48
C LEU A 409 12.23 12.57 -31.05
N GLY A 410 12.85 11.42 -31.21
CA GLY A 410 14.23 11.31 -31.69
C GLY A 410 14.39 11.63 -33.17
N ALA A 411 13.47 11.17 -34.04
CA ALA A 411 13.58 11.42 -35.47
C ALA A 411 13.52 12.90 -35.85
N PRO A 412 12.59 13.74 -35.34
CA PRO A 412 12.60 15.17 -35.58
C PRO A 412 13.87 15.86 -35.03
N GLY A 413 14.31 15.44 -33.84
CA GLY A 413 15.56 15.94 -33.25
C GLY A 413 16.78 15.67 -34.10
N LEU A 414 16.92 14.46 -34.64
CA LEU A 414 17.98 14.09 -35.54
C LEU A 414 17.92 14.87 -36.89
N MET A 415 16.71 15.07 -37.43
CA MET A 415 16.51 15.88 -38.64
C MET A 415 16.92 17.35 -38.42
N LEU A 416 16.59 17.94 -37.27
CA LEU A 416 17.01 19.28 -36.93
C LEU A 416 18.53 19.40 -36.77
N LEU A 417 19.16 18.43 -36.11
CA LEU A 417 20.61 18.37 -35.98
C LEU A 417 21.31 18.20 -37.36
N ALA A 418 20.82 17.27 -38.17
CA ALA A 418 21.35 17.03 -39.51
C ALA A 418 21.18 18.28 -40.41
N GLY A 419 20.01 18.90 -40.37
CA GLY A 419 19.74 20.15 -41.08
C GLY A 419 20.62 21.30 -40.61
N GLY A 420 20.82 21.45 -39.30
CA GLY A 420 21.73 22.44 -38.73
C GLY A 420 23.18 22.23 -39.14
N VAL A 421 23.66 20.99 -39.11
CA VAL A 421 25.02 20.64 -39.57
C VAL A 421 25.16 20.91 -41.07
N PHE A 422 24.15 20.57 -41.87
CA PHE A 422 24.15 20.82 -43.31
C PHE A 422 24.19 22.31 -43.63
N LEU A 423 23.42 23.12 -42.93
CA LEU A 423 23.45 24.58 -43.06
C LEU A 423 24.81 25.19 -42.69
N LEU A 424 25.42 24.72 -41.59
CA LEU A 424 26.75 25.18 -41.14
C LEU A 424 27.85 24.80 -42.14
N LEU A 425 27.81 23.60 -42.72
CA LEU A 425 28.75 23.15 -43.73
C LEU A 425 28.53 23.89 -45.04
N GLY A 426 27.27 24.11 -45.45
CA GLY A 426 26.92 24.88 -46.63
C GLY A 426 27.35 26.36 -46.53
N HIS A 427 27.19 26.95 -45.34
CA HIS A 427 27.65 28.34 -45.13
C HIS A 427 29.17 28.50 -45.21
N ARG A 428 29.93 27.48 -44.80
CA ARG A 428 31.41 27.49 -44.97
C ARG A 428 31.83 27.38 -46.42
N GLN A 429 31.08 26.70 -47.30
CA GLN A 429 31.42 26.63 -48.73
C GLN A 429 31.07 27.89 -49.52
N CYS A 430 30.06 28.64 -49.09
CA CYS A 430 29.70 29.92 -49.73
C CYS A 430 30.60 31.10 -49.38
N SER A 431 31.43 30.98 -48.33
CA SER A 431 32.36 32.05 -47.91
C SER A 431 33.64 32.14 -48.73
N GLU A 432 33.86 31.25 -49.72
CA GLU A 432 35.10 31.20 -50.50
C GLU A 432 34.97 31.84 -51.91
N TYR A 433 33.84 32.50 -52.21
CA TYR A 433 33.69 33.29 -53.41
C TYR A 433 34.24 34.70 -53.17
N GLN A 434 35.52 34.93 -53.50
CA GLN A 434 36.09 36.29 -53.69
C GLN A 434 35.59 36.88 -55.01
N PRO A 435 35.07 38.11 -55.03
CA PRO A 435 34.77 38.77 -56.29
C PRO A 435 36.08 39.09 -56.96
N ILE A 436 36.24 38.64 -58.21
CA ILE A 436 37.32 39.05 -59.12
C ILE A 436 36.93 40.43 -59.66
N ASN A 437 37.67 41.45 -59.26
CA ASN A 437 37.72 42.75 -59.93
C ASN A 437 38.73 42.68 -61.04
#